data_0f4f4063150b3c96ef4dc7959bb74943
#
_entry.id   0f4f4063150b3c96ef4dc7959bb74943
#
_cell.length_a   1.000
_cell.length_b   1.000
_cell.length_c   1.000
_cell.angle_alpha   90.00
_cell.angle_beta   90.00
_cell.angle_gamma   90.00
#
_symmetry.space_group_name_H-M   'P 1'
#
loop_
_entity.id
_entity.type
_entity.pdbx_description
1 polymer ?
#
loop_
_entity_poly.entity_id
_entity_poly.type
_entity_poly.pdbx_seq_one_letter_code
_entity_poly.pdbx_strand_id
1 'polypeptide(L)'
;LRPHYLDIELTHSGVMLQIAKLIGFENIMQVGIRSGEKEEFELMKKHSTCAFNPNELERFKNKNIFVTIDLDVLDPSIMSGTGTPEAGGFSYRELMKWVLELKKYNIIGADIVELAPDLDITRVSTATACKLIREVLNIL
;
A
#
# COMPACT_ATOMS: atom_id res chain seq x y z
N LEU A 1 -6.37 -3.67 7.70
CA LEU A 1 -6.45 -5.04 8.29
C LEU A 1 -7.92 -5.42 8.57
N ARG A 2 -8.78 -5.29 7.57
CA ARG A 2 -10.22 -5.53 7.68
C ARG A 2 -10.52 -7.02 7.90
N PRO A 3 -11.29 -7.40 8.92
CA PRO A 3 -11.59 -8.80 9.20
C PRO A 3 -12.66 -9.39 8.26
N HIS A 4 -13.63 -8.57 7.84
CA HIS A 4 -14.69 -8.96 6.91
C HIS A 4 -15.25 -7.73 6.22
N TYR A 5 -15.88 -7.92 5.07
CA TYR A 5 -16.60 -6.90 4.35
C TYR A 5 -17.93 -7.48 3.86
N LEU A 6 -19.07 -6.85 4.19
CA LEU A 6 -20.41 -7.34 3.92
C LEU A 6 -20.61 -8.81 4.37
N ASP A 7 -20.13 -9.14 5.58
CA ASP A 7 -20.18 -10.49 6.18
C ASP A 7 -19.41 -11.58 5.40
N ILE A 8 -18.54 -11.17 4.46
CA ILE A 8 -17.67 -12.08 3.71
C ILE A 8 -16.24 -11.92 4.24
N GLU A 9 -15.63 -13.03 4.67
CA GLU A 9 -14.27 -13.03 5.23
C GLU A 9 -13.18 -12.89 4.16
N LEU A 10 -13.37 -13.54 3.00
CA LEU A 10 -12.41 -13.52 1.90
C LEU A 10 -12.84 -12.50 0.85
N THR A 11 -12.40 -11.26 1.01
CA THR A 11 -12.65 -10.15 0.08
C THR A 11 -11.35 -9.45 -0.29
N HIS A 12 -11.38 -8.62 -1.35
CA HIS A 12 -10.23 -7.78 -1.74
C HIS A 12 -9.74 -6.90 -0.57
N SER A 13 -10.64 -6.38 0.26
CA SER A 13 -10.30 -5.53 1.41
C SER A 13 -9.73 -6.30 2.61
N GLY A 14 -9.91 -7.64 2.66
CA GLY A 14 -9.45 -8.50 3.75
C GLY A 14 -8.08 -9.15 3.54
N VAL A 15 -7.48 -9.02 2.34
CA VAL A 15 -6.25 -9.73 1.94
C VAL A 15 -5.13 -9.56 2.96
N MET A 16 -4.85 -8.33 3.38
CA MET A 16 -3.72 -8.05 4.28
C MET A 16 -3.90 -8.65 5.67
N LEU A 17 -5.13 -8.81 6.14
CA LEU A 17 -5.38 -9.55 7.39
C LEU A 17 -5.10 -11.04 7.23
N GLN A 18 -5.49 -11.65 6.12
CA GLN A 18 -5.21 -13.06 5.86
C GLN A 18 -3.70 -13.31 5.73
N ILE A 19 -2.99 -12.42 5.04
CA ILE A 19 -1.52 -12.48 4.97
C ILE A 19 -0.91 -12.35 6.37
N ALA A 20 -1.37 -11.39 7.19
CA ALA A 20 -0.87 -11.21 8.54
C ALA A 20 -1.11 -12.44 9.45
N LYS A 21 -2.25 -13.12 9.29
CA LYS A 21 -2.52 -14.40 9.98
C LYS A 21 -1.57 -15.51 9.54
N LEU A 22 -1.16 -15.51 8.27
CA LEU A 22 -0.30 -16.55 7.69
C LEU A 22 1.17 -16.37 8.05
N ILE A 23 1.71 -15.16 7.95
CA ILE A 23 3.15 -14.89 8.11
C ILE A 23 3.52 -14.20 9.42
N GLY A 24 2.53 -13.80 10.24
CA GLY A 24 2.70 -13.03 11.47
C GLY A 24 2.61 -11.52 11.25
N PHE A 25 1.96 -10.83 12.17
CA PHE A 25 1.77 -9.37 12.12
C PHE A 25 3.09 -8.60 12.17
N GLU A 26 4.09 -9.15 12.83
CA GLU A 26 5.44 -8.58 12.91
C GLU A 26 6.17 -8.54 11.56
N ASN A 27 5.68 -9.27 10.59
CA ASN A 27 6.19 -9.30 9.21
C ASN A 27 5.38 -8.42 8.25
N ILE A 28 4.41 -7.65 8.76
CA ILE A 28 3.61 -6.70 7.98
C ILE A 28 4.02 -5.26 8.32
N MET A 29 4.12 -4.44 7.29
CA MET A 29 4.17 -2.98 7.42
C MET A 29 3.14 -2.36 6.48
N GLN A 30 2.35 -1.44 7.00
CA GLN A 30 1.35 -0.69 6.26
C GLN A 30 1.70 0.79 6.27
N VAL A 31 1.59 1.42 5.12
CA VAL A 31 1.97 2.82 4.90
C VAL A 31 0.81 3.55 4.25
N GLY A 32 0.52 4.76 4.68
CA GLY A 32 -0.50 5.62 4.07
C GLY A 32 -1.95 5.26 4.42
N ILE A 33 -2.18 4.37 5.40
CA ILE A 33 -3.53 4.04 5.86
C ILE A 33 -4.17 5.28 6.49
N ARG A 34 -5.33 5.70 5.98
CA ARG A 34 -6.03 6.90 6.44
C ARG A 34 -7.54 6.73 6.65
N SER A 35 -8.11 5.64 6.16
CA SER A 35 -9.51 5.28 6.35
C SER A 35 -9.64 3.84 6.81
N GLY A 36 -10.66 3.56 7.62
CA GLY A 36 -10.93 2.23 8.14
C GLY A 36 -11.90 2.29 9.33
N GLU A 37 -12.32 1.14 9.79
CA GLU A 37 -13.12 0.99 10.98
C GLU A 37 -12.26 1.08 12.25
N LYS A 38 -12.90 1.38 13.38
CA LYS A 38 -12.20 1.51 14.67
C LYS A 38 -11.37 0.28 15.02
N GLU A 39 -11.97 -0.90 14.83
CA GLU A 39 -11.36 -2.19 15.11
C GLU A 39 -10.10 -2.44 14.26
N GLU A 40 -10.09 -1.96 13.01
CA GLU A 40 -8.92 -2.05 12.14
C GLU A 40 -7.75 -1.22 12.71
N PHE A 41 -8.03 0.01 13.14
CA PHE A 41 -7.01 0.88 13.75
C PHE A 41 -6.51 0.34 15.09
N GLU A 42 -7.40 -0.24 15.92
CA GLU A 42 -7.01 -0.90 17.17
C GLU A 42 -6.09 -2.10 16.91
N LEU A 43 -6.40 -2.91 15.88
CA LEU A 43 -5.57 -4.04 15.49
C LEU A 43 -4.19 -3.59 14.98
N MET A 44 -4.16 -2.59 14.11
CA MET A 44 -2.92 -2.02 13.60
C MET A 44 -2.05 -1.45 14.71
N LYS A 45 -2.64 -0.75 15.67
CA LYS A 45 -1.96 -0.21 16.85
C LYS A 45 -1.40 -1.32 17.74
N LYS A 46 -2.23 -2.33 18.03
CA LYS A 46 -1.84 -3.48 18.87
C LYS A 46 -0.60 -4.19 18.32
N HIS A 47 -0.51 -4.34 17.02
CA HIS A 47 0.58 -5.07 16.36
C HIS A 47 1.66 -4.16 15.76
N SER A 48 1.53 -2.83 15.89
CA SER A 48 2.50 -1.85 15.37
C SER A 48 2.78 -2.05 13.87
N THR A 49 1.72 -2.31 13.08
CA THR A 49 1.88 -2.57 11.65
C THR A 49 1.96 -1.30 10.82
N CYS A 50 1.45 -0.15 11.28
CA CYS A 50 1.54 1.11 10.56
C CYS A 50 2.91 1.76 10.73
N ALA A 51 3.42 2.34 9.65
CA ALA A 51 4.63 3.13 9.64
C ALA A 51 4.37 4.53 9.06
N PHE A 52 5.06 5.52 9.60
CA PHE A 52 4.91 6.94 9.26
C PHE A 52 6.20 7.55 8.71
N ASN A 53 7.31 6.82 8.80
CA ASN A 53 8.62 7.27 8.35
C ASN A 53 9.35 6.13 7.62
N PRO A 54 9.94 6.37 6.42
CA PRO A 54 10.69 5.34 5.70
C PRO A 54 11.81 4.65 6.50
N ASN A 55 12.41 5.34 7.48
CA ASN A 55 13.42 4.72 8.35
C ASN A 55 12.88 3.53 9.17
N GLU A 56 11.57 3.41 9.34
CA GLU A 56 10.96 2.27 10.05
C GLU A 56 11.10 0.95 9.28
N LEU A 57 11.44 1.01 7.97
CA LEU A 57 11.80 -0.16 7.17
C LEU A 57 13.03 -0.89 7.73
N GLU A 58 13.88 -0.24 8.54
CA GLU A 58 15.08 -0.85 9.14
C GLU A 58 14.76 -2.13 9.93
N ARG A 59 13.53 -2.29 10.45
CA ARG A 59 13.10 -3.53 11.11
C ARG A 59 13.06 -4.75 10.18
N PHE A 60 13.07 -4.52 8.86
CA PHE A 60 13.11 -5.58 7.84
C PHE A 60 14.49 -5.75 7.19
N LYS A 61 15.51 -5.10 7.72
CA LYS A 61 16.88 -5.29 7.25
C LYS A 61 17.24 -6.78 7.26
N ASN A 62 17.83 -7.25 6.18
CA ASN A 62 18.19 -8.65 5.96
C ASN A 62 17.02 -9.63 5.81
N LYS A 63 15.78 -9.12 5.66
CA LYS A 63 14.61 -9.95 5.29
C LYS A 63 14.33 -9.85 3.80
N ASN A 64 13.71 -10.88 3.25
CA ASN A 64 13.09 -10.83 1.93
C ASN A 64 11.79 -10.03 2.04
N ILE A 65 11.62 -9.02 1.18
CA ILE A 65 10.45 -8.16 1.18
C ILE A 65 9.68 -8.34 -0.12
N PHE A 66 8.38 -8.61 -0.01
CA PHE A 66 7.43 -8.46 -1.10
C PHE A 66 6.70 -7.12 -0.90
N VAL A 67 6.64 -6.30 -1.94
CA VAL A 67 6.03 -4.96 -1.89
C VAL A 67 4.69 -5.00 -2.62
N THR A 68 3.61 -4.57 -1.95
CA THR A 68 2.33 -4.30 -2.62
C THR A 68 2.05 -2.80 -2.55
N ILE A 69 1.74 -2.20 -3.69
CA ILE A 69 1.41 -0.77 -3.79
C ILE A 69 -0.01 -0.64 -4.29
N ASP A 70 -0.89 -0.30 -3.37
CA ASP A 70 -2.25 0.09 -3.70
C ASP A 70 -2.23 1.54 -4.16
N LEU A 71 -2.71 1.80 -5.39
CA LEU A 71 -2.64 3.13 -5.99
C LEU A 71 -3.55 4.14 -5.31
N ASP A 72 -4.57 3.70 -4.59
CA ASP A 72 -5.43 4.60 -3.82
C ASP A 72 -4.74 5.22 -2.60
N VAL A 73 -3.51 4.79 -2.25
CA VAL A 73 -2.66 5.49 -1.29
C VAL A 73 -2.36 6.93 -1.72
N LEU A 74 -2.36 7.19 -3.02
CA LEU A 74 -2.19 8.51 -3.60
C LEU A 74 -3.47 9.36 -3.45
N ASP A 75 -3.29 10.67 -3.32
CA ASP A 75 -4.40 11.60 -3.25
C ASP A 75 -5.22 11.62 -4.55
N PRO A 76 -6.57 11.69 -4.49
CA PRO A 76 -7.44 11.71 -5.66
C PRO A 76 -7.15 12.82 -6.66
N SER A 77 -6.46 13.88 -6.26
CA SER A 77 -6.03 14.96 -7.17
C SER A 77 -5.06 14.47 -8.26
N ILE A 78 -4.38 13.34 -8.03
CA ILE A 78 -3.44 12.72 -8.98
C ILE A 78 -3.77 11.25 -9.28
N MET A 79 -4.67 10.63 -8.51
CA MET A 79 -5.09 9.24 -8.63
C MET A 79 -6.60 9.11 -8.43
N SER A 80 -7.38 9.72 -9.34
CA SER A 80 -8.85 9.61 -9.33
C SER A 80 -9.35 8.33 -10.01
N GLY A 81 -8.52 7.68 -10.81
CA GLY A 81 -8.86 6.45 -11.54
C GLY A 81 -8.62 5.20 -10.68
N THR A 82 -9.27 5.12 -9.54
CA THR A 82 -9.31 3.97 -8.63
C THR A 82 -10.73 3.73 -8.14
N GLY A 83 -11.02 2.54 -7.63
CA GLY A 83 -12.36 2.15 -7.18
C GLY A 83 -12.86 2.92 -5.96
N THR A 84 -11.96 3.24 -5.02
CA THR A 84 -12.28 3.88 -3.73
C THR A 84 -11.36 5.06 -3.44
N PRO A 85 -11.43 6.15 -4.23
CA PRO A 85 -10.60 7.33 -4.00
C PRO A 85 -10.94 7.99 -2.66
N GLU A 86 -9.92 8.25 -1.84
CA GLU A 86 -10.06 8.83 -0.50
C GLU A 86 -9.15 10.06 -0.37
N ALA A 87 -9.69 11.17 0.11
CA ALA A 87 -8.93 12.41 0.27
C ALA A 87 -7.82 12.31 1.32
N GLY A 88 -6.78 13.16 1.19
CA GLY A 88 -5.66 13.20 2.13
C GLY A 88 -4.62 12.10 1.89
N GLY A 89 -4.58 11.54 0.69
CA GLY A 89 -3.56 10.59 0.27
C GLY A 89 -2.19 11.24 0.04
N PHE A 90 -1.20 10.43 -0.28
CA PHE A 90 0.15 10.90 -0.59
C PHE A 90 0.17 11.67 -1.92
N SER A 91 0.98 12.72 -1.96
CA SER A 91 1.51 13.18 -3.23
C SER A 91 2.43 12.12 -3.85
N TYR A 92 2.64 12.18 -5.17
CA TYR A 92 3.61 11.31 -5.84
C TYR A 92 5.01 11.37 -5.21
N ARG A 93 5.44 12.55 -4.78
CA ARG A 93 6.76 12.74 -4.14
C ARG A 93 6.86 12.07 -2.77
N GLU A 94 5.79 12.05 -2.01
CA GLU A 94 5.77 11.37 -0.70
C GLU A 94 5.82 9.85 -0.88
N LEU A 95 5.05 9.28 -1.81
CA LEU A 95 5.15 7.87 -2.16
C LEU A 95 6.57 7.51 -2.61
N MET A 96 7.18 8.34 -3.46
CA MET A 96 8.54 8.09 -3.96
C MET A 96 9.61 8.08 -2.87
N LYS A 97 9.43 8.75 -1.73
CA LYS A 97 10.37 8.64 -0.59
C LYS A 97 10.40 7.20 -0.06
N TRP A 98 9.24 6.55 0.01
CA TRP A 98 9.13 5.15 0.42
C TRP A 98 9.73 4.21 -0.62
N VAL A 99 9.36 4.38 -1.88
CA VAL A 99 9.86 3.55 -2.99
C VAL A 99 11.38 3.62 -3.10
N LEU A 100 11.97 4.82 -3.00
CA LEU A 100 13.42 4.98 -3.09
C LEU A 100 14.16 4.40 -1.88
N GLU A 101 13.54 4.41 -0.70
CA GLU A 101 14.12 3.78 0.49
C GLU A 101 14.25 2.27 0.32
N LEU A 102 13.28 1.63 -0.38
CA LEU A 102 13.29 0.19 -0.65
C LEU A 102 14.53 -0.31 -1.40
N LYS A 103 15.25 0.56 -2.12
CA LYS A 103 16.54 0.20 -2.77
C LYS A 103 17.61 -0.35 -1.82
N LYS A 104 17.46 -0.11 -0.54
CA LYS A 104 18.40 -0.58 0.50
C LYS A 104 18.10 -2.00 0.98
N TYR A 105 17.03 -2.61 0.49
CA TYR A 105 16.48 -3.86 1.00
C TYR A 105 16.42 -4.93 -0.09
N ASN A 106 16.30 -6.18 0.31
CA ASN A 106 16.18 -7.30 -0.63
C ASN A 106 14.70 -7.46 -1.05
N ILE A 107 14.34 -6.83 -2.16
CA ILE A 107 12.99 -6.92 -2.73
C ILE A 107 12.90 -8.14 -3.63
N ILE A 108 12.05 -9.09 -3.28
CA ILE A 108 11.89 -10.37 -4.01
C ILE A 108 10.72 -10.36 -4.99
N GLY A 109 9.91 -9.31 -4.97
CA GLY A 109 8.78 -9.13 -5.86
C GLY A 109 7.95 -7.92 -5.47
N ALA A 110 7.13 -7.46 -6.41
CA ALA A 110 6.19 -6.37 -6.18
C ALA A 110 4.93 -6.55 -7.01
N ASP A 111 3.81 -6.03 -6.51
CA ASP A 111 2.61 -5.76 -7.30
C ASP A 111 2.16 -4.31 -7.14
N ILE A 112 1.37 -3.85 -8.11
CA ILE A 112 0.74 -2.53 -8.10
C ILE A 112 -0.72 -2.76 -8.48
N VAL A 113 -1.62 -2.40 -7.57
CA VAL A 113 -3.05 -2.72 -7.64
C VAL A 113 -3.93 -1.49 -7.63
N GLU A 114 -5.23 -1.69 -7.84
CA GLU A 114 -6.30 -0.68 -7.76
C GLU A 114 -6.27 0.41 -8.83
N LEU A 115 -5.56 0.23 -9.96
CA LEU A 115 -5.80 1.07 -11.12
C LEU A 115 -7.14 0.68 -11.78
N ALA A 116 -8.06 1.63 -11.89
CA ALA A 116 -9.32 1.50 -12.62
C ALA A 116 -9.32 2.41 -13.86
N PRO A 117 -8.78 1.97 -15.01
CA PRO A 117 -8.60 2.80 -16.20
C PRO A 117 -9.91 3.36 -16.76
N ASP A 118 -11.01 2.64 -16.59
CA ASP A 118 -12.34 3.05 -17.05
C ASP A 118 -12.91 4.24 -16.25
N LEU A 119 -12.40 4.45 -15.03
CA LEU A 119 -12.74 5.61 -14.18
C LEU A 119 -11.78 6.78 -14.38
N ASP A 120 -10.68 6.60 -15.12
CA ASP A 120 -9.64 7.61 -15.33
C ASP A 120 -9.94 8.49 -16.57
N ILE A 121 -10.91 9.39 -16.44
CA ILE A 121 -11.35 10.27 -17.53
C ILE A 121 -10.20 11.11 -18.12
N THR A 122 -9.29 11.57 -17.26
CA THR A 122 -8.18 12.46 -17.62
C THR A 122 -6.92 11.74 -18.09
N ARG A 123 -6.82 10.44 -17.90
CA ARG A 123 -5.62 9.61 -18.12
C ARG A 123 -4.44 9.97 -17.21
N VAL A 124 -4.63 10.83 -16.23
CA VAL A 124 -3.58 11.21 -15.28
C VAL A 124 -3.22 10.05 -14.37
N SER A 125 -4.21 9.28 -13.88
CA SER A 125 -3.97 8.12 -13.03
C SER A 125 -3.19 7.04 -13.75
N THR A 126 -3.57 6.74 -15.01
CA THR A 126 -2.87 5.78 -15.86
C THR A 126 -1.41 6.20 -16.10
N ALA A 127 -1.18 7.49 -16.42
CA ALA A 127 0.18 8.01 -16.63
C ALA A 127 1.01 7.95 -15.32
N THR A 128 0.40 8.26 -14.18
CA THR A 128 1.03 8.18 -12.86
C THR A 128 1.41 6.73 -12.52
N ALA A 129 0.49 5.78 -12.73
CA ALA A 129 0.73 4.36 -12.53
C ALA A 129 1.88 3.85 -13.41
N CYS A 130 1.89 4.17 -14.71
CA CYS A 130 2.97 3.81 -15.63
C CYS A 130 4.33 4.38 -15.17
N LYS A 131 4.35 5.61 -14.66
CA LYS A 131 5.57 6.17 -14.11
C LYS A 131 6.01 5.41 -12.87
N LEU A 132 5.11 5.13 -11.94
CA LEU A 132 5.42 4.39 -10.71
C LEU A 132 5.96 2.99 -11.03
N ILE A 133 5.34 2.25 -11.96
CA ILE A 133 5.81 0.93 -12.42
C ILE A 133 7.29 1.01 -12.84
N ARG A 134 7.65 1.99 -13.65
CA ARG A 134 9.05 2.15 -14.10
C ARG A 134 10.01 2.41 -12.93
N GLU A 135 9.59 3.20 -11.93
CA GLU A 135 10.41 3.44 -10.76
C GLU A 135 10.57 2.18 -9.90
N VAL A 136 9.50 1.40 -9.74
CA VAL A 136 9.53 0.14 -9.00
C VAL A 136 10.42 -0.90 -9.72
N LEU A 137 10.32 -1.01 -11.04
CA LEU A 137 11.21 -1.90 -11.82
C LEU A 137 12.71 -1.55 -11.67
N ASN A 138 13.04 -0.31 -11.34
CA ASN A 138 14.43 0.11 -11.09
C ASN A 138 14.93 -0.24 -9.68
N ILE A 139 14.08 -0.76 -8.80
CA ILE A 139 14.47 -1.17 -7.45
C ILE A 139 14.42 -2.70 -7.24
N LEU A 140 13.82 -3.45 -8.19
CA LEU A 140 13.85 -4.91 -8.25
C LEU A 140 15.17 -5.40 -8.88
#